data_cb45d18d7066759c09c17572fc672f50
#
_entry.id   cb45d18d7066759c09c17572fc672f50
#
_cell.length_a   1.000
_cell.length_b   1.000
_cell.length_c   1.000
_cell.angle_alpha   90.00
_cell.angle_beta   90.00
_cell.angle_gamma   90.00
#
_symmetry.space_group_name_H-M   'P 1'
#
loop_
_entity.id
_entity.type
_entity.pdbx_description
1 polymer ?
#
loop_
_entity_poly.entity_id
_entity_poly.type
_entity_poly.pdbx_seq_one_letter_code
_entity_poly.pdbx_strand_id
1 'polypeptide(L)'
;MTDFLTGEVIDVVDDGNRLIQFSYEGIFEEILDKLGQMPLPPYITHQLKDKNRYQTVYAKYDGSAAAPTAGLHFTKELLQQVKDKGVDIAEVTLHVGLGTFRPVKVDNVLDHHMHSEFLHGVTGGCRQD
;
A
#
# COMPACT_ATOMS: atom_id res chain seq x y z
N MET A 1 11.98 29.20 1.94
CA MET A 1 11.26 27.92 1.71
C MET A 1 11.29 27.71 0.22
N THR A 2 11.96 26.71 -0.24
CA THR A 2 11.92 26.31 -1.64
C THR A 2 10.72 25.39 -1.79
N ASP A 3 9.63 25.93 -2.35
CA ASP A 3 8.42 25.16 -2.64
C ASP A 3 8.70 24.25 -3.83
N PHE A 4 9.25 23.07 -3.57
CA PHE A 4 9.53 22.07 -4.60
C PHE A 4 8.25 21.44 -5.18
N LEU A 5 7.14 21.54 -4.46
CA LEU A 5 5.85 20.95 -4.84
C LEU A 5 4.73 21.83 -4.30
N THR A 6 3.83 22.24 -5.19
CA THR A 6 2.58 22.93 -4.84
C THR A 6 1.42 22.10 -5.31
N GLY A 7 0.38 21.98 -4.49
CA GLY A 7 -0.84 21.26 -4.83
C GLY A 7 -2.05 22.17 -4.73
N GLU A 8 -2.87 22.21 -5.77
CA GLU A 8 -4.15 22.89 -5.82
C GLU A 8 -5.29 21.89 -5.87
N VAL A 9 -6.26 22.00 -4.96
CA VAL A 9 -7.47 21.17 -4.99
C VAL A 9 -8.38 21.70 -6.08
N ILE A 10 -8.52 20.94 -7.17
CA ILE A 10 -9.33 21.35 -8.32
C ILE A 10 -10.74 20.77 -8.30
N ASP A 11 -10.96 19.66 -7.57
CA ASP A 11 -12.28 19.05 -7.45
C ASP A 11 -12.43 18.23 -6.17
N VAL A 12 -13.67 17.99 -5.79
CA VAL A 12 -14.09 17.09 -4.71
C VAL A 12 -14.87 15.97 -5.35
N VAL A 13 -14.25 14.80 -5.41
CA VAL A 13 -14.86 13.59 -5.97
C VAL A 13 -15.56 12.79 -4.88
N ASP A 14 -16.28 11.75 -5.30
CA ASP A 14 -17.06 10.90 -4.41
C ASP A 14 -16.25 10.39 -3.21
N ASP A 15 -16.93 10.07 -2.14
CA ASP A 15 -16.36 9.51 -0.92
C ASP A 15 -15.35 10.40 -0.18
N GLY A 16 -15.37 11.70 -0.41
CA GLY A 16 -14.51 12.65 0.26
C GLY A 16 -13.08 12.72 -0.29
N ASN A 17 -12.83 12.07 -1.41
CA ASN A 17 -11.57 12.22 -2.13
C ASN A 17 -11.44 13.63 -2.72
N ARG A 18 -10.22 14.05 -2.99
CA ARG A 18 -9.88 15.33 -3.61
C ARG A 18 -9.05 15.09 -4.85
N LEU A 19 -9.40 15.77 -5.93
CA LEU A 19 -8.55 15.84 -7.11
C LEU A 19 -7.59 17.01 -6.93
N ILE A 20 -6.29 16.73 -6.95
CA ILE A 20 -5.24 17.72 -6.71
C ILE A 20 -4.39 17.83 -7.96
N GLN A 21 -4.23 19.05 -8.45
CA GLN A 21 -3.26 19.36 -9.49
C GLN A 21 -1.95 19.77 -8.84
N PHE A 22 -0.88 19.07 -9.20
CA PHE A 22 0.45 19.39 -8.70
C PHE A 22 1.23 20.24 -9.70
N SER A 23 1.93 21.23 -9.17
CA SER A 23 2.93 22.03 -9.89
C SER A 23 4.27 21.81 -9.28
N TYR A 24 5.26 21.41 -10.07
CA TYR A 24 6.61 21.04 -9.62
C TYR A 24 7.62 21.20 -10.75
N GLU A 25 8.92 21.20 -10.39
CA GLU A 25 10.03 21.18 -11.34
C GLU A 25 10.83 19.88 -11.15
N GLY A 26 11.12 19.17 -12.25
CA GLY A 26 11.89 17.92 -12.24
C GLY A 26 11.04 16.66 -12.31
N ILE A 27 11.50 15.58 -11.70
CA ILE A 27 10.83 14.27 -11.70
C ILE A 27 9.96 14.16 -10.45
N PHE A 28 8.66 13.93 -10.66
CA PHE A 28 7.67 13.91 -9.57
C PHE A 28 7.97 12.85 -8.52
N GLU A 29 8.36 11.66 -8.94
CA GLU A 29 8.72 10.54 -8.07
C GLU A 29 9.90 10.88 -7.15
N GLU A 30 10.92 11.57 -7.67
CA GLU A 30 12.07 11.99 -6.87
C GLU A 30 11.69 13.03 -5.81
N ILE A 31 10.72 13.90 -6.13
CA ILE A 31 10.18 14.88 -5.20
C ILE A 31 9.40 14.17 -4.10
N LEU A 32 8.56 13.21 -4.47
CA LEU A 32 7.82 12.40 -3.51
C LEU A 32 8.74 11.60 -2.59
N ASP A 33 9.83 11.04 -3.11
CA ASP A 33 10.81 10.33 -2.29
C ASP A 33 11.50 11.23 -1.25
N LYS A 34 11.74 12.49 -1.61
CA LYS A 34 12.37 13.48 -0.71
C LYS A 34 11.40 14.00 0.35
N LEU A 35 10.14 14.24 -0.03
CA LEU A 35 9.12 14.84 0.83
C LEU A 35 8.29 13.81 1.57
N GLY A 36 8.08 12.65 0.96
CA GLY A 36 7.20 11.60 1.44
C GLY A 36 7.71 10.94 2.72
N GLN A 37 6.77 10.61 3.58
CA GLN A 37 7.00 9.78 4.75
C GLN A 37 6.17 8.51 4.62
N MET A 38 6.69 7.39 5.14
CA MET A 38 5.94 6.14 5.19
C MET A 38 4.65 6.36 6.02
N PRO A 39 3.47 6.14 5.45
CA PRO A 39 2.23 6.22 6.20
C PRO A 39 2.18 5.09 7.23
N LEU A 40 2.15 5.44 8.50
CA LEU A 40 2.07 4.48 9.60
C LEU A 40 0.68 4.53 10.22
N PRO A 41 0.19 3.41 10.76
CA PRO A 41 -1.00 3.42 11.59
C PRO A 41 -0.88 4.42 12.75
N PRO A 42 -1.97 5.08 13.17
CA PRO A 42 -1.91 6.18 14.14
C PRO A 42 -1.41 5.76 15.54
N TYR A 43 -1.40 4.48 15.86
CA TYR A 43 -0.82 3.97 17.11
C TYR A 43 0.71 3.89 17.08
N ILE A 44 1.35 4.03 15.91
CA ILE A 44 2.81 4.12 15.78
C ILE A 44 3.18 5.59 15.74
N THR A 45 3.60 6.12 16.89
CA THR A 45 3.91 7.54 17.06
C THR A 45 5.37 7.88 16.78
N HIS A 46 6.26 6.89 16.73
CA HIS A 46 7.68 7.10 16.44
C HIS A 46 7.94 7.11 14.94
N GLN A 47 8.66 8.11 14.48
CA GLN A 47 9.12 8.17 13.10
C GLN A 47 10.12 7.05 12.82
N LEU A 48 9.91 6.32 11.73
CA LEU A 48 10.82 5.27 11.32
C LEU A 48 12.13 5.89 10.82
N LYS A 49 13.26 5.39 11.34
CA LYS A 49 14.60 5.72 10.84
C LYS A 49 14.86 5.09 9.47
N ASP A 50 14.29 3.91 9.24
CA ASP A 50 14.37 3.17 7.99
C ASP A 50 12.95 2.98 7.43
N LYS A 51 12.67 3.60 6.30
CA LYS A 51 11.37 3.50 5.60
C LYS A 51 11.00 2.06 5.26
N ASN A 52 11.99 1.22 4.94
CA ASN A 52 11.78 -0.18 4.54
C ASN A 52 11.34 -1.08 5.70
N ARG A 53 11.48 -0.61 6.95
CA ARG A 53 11.09 -1.40 8.12
C ARG A 53 9.59 -1.69 8.17
N TYR A 54 8.76 -0.83 7.58
CA TYR A 54 7.31 -1.02 7.50
C TYR A 54 6.88 -1.49 6.10
N GLN A 55 7.69 -2.37 5.50
CA GLN A 55 7.39 -3.02 4.23
C GLN A 55 7.87 -4.48 4.29
N THR A 56 7.21 -5.36 3.54
CA THR A 56 7.61 -6.78 3.47
C THR A 56 8.87 -6.95 2.62
N VAL A 57 9.65 -7.99 2.91
CA VAL A 57 10.86 -8.34 2.15
C VAL A 57 10.57 -8.84 0.74
N TYR A 58 9.31 -9.09 0.42
CA TYR A 58 8.83 -9.55 -0.88
C TYR A 58 8.00 -8.49 -1.62
N ALA A 59 7.91 -7.27 -1.09
CA ALA A 59 7.30 -6.15 -1.83
C ALA A 59 8.05 -5.91 -3.15
N LYS A 60 7.30 -5.75 -4.24
CA LYS A 60 7.87 -5.70 -5.59
C LYS A 60 7.34 -4.53 -6.42
N TYR A 61 6.07 -4.22 -6.29
CA TYR A 61 5.40 -3.20 -7.08
C TYR A 61 4.77 -2.16 -6.16
N ASP A 62 5.01 -0.89 -6.46
CA ASP A 62 4.37 0.22 -5.78
C ASP A 62 2.90 0.35 -6.20
N GLY A 63 2.08 1.05 -5.40
CA GLY A 63 0.68 1.32 -5.72
C GLY A 63 -0.32 0.97 -4.62
N SER A 64 0.11 0.38 -3.51
CA SER A 64 -0.76 0.11 -2.35
C SER A 64 -0.75 1.27 -1.36
N ALA A 65 -1.93 1.61 -0.83
CA ALA A 65 -2.07 2.56 0.26
C ALA A 65 -1.70 1.98 1.65
N ALA A 66 -1.64 0.65 1.76
CA ALA A 66 -1.30 -0.05 3.00
C ALA A 66 -0.35 -1.22 2.77
N ALA A 67 0.55 -1.46 3.74
CA ALA A 67 1.43 -2.63 3.75
C ALA A 67 0.71 -3.85 4.33
N PRO A 68 1.01 -5.08 3.84
CA PRO A 68 0.47 -6.32 4.41
C PRO A 68 1.17 -6.64 5.72
N THR A 69 0.68 -6.06 6.82
CA THR A 69 1.35 -6.05 8.12
C THR A 69 1.63 -7.44 8.69
N ALA A 70 0.79 -8.43 8.40
CA ALA A 70 1.04 -9.83 8.77
C ALA A 70 2.31 -10.39 8.13
N GLY A 71 2.72 -9.86 6.97
CA GLY A 71 3.93 -10.26 6.26
C GLY A 71 5.23 -9.65 6.79
N LEU A 72 5.17 -8.65 7.67
CA LEU A 72 6.35 -7.97 8.22
C LEU A 72 7.25 -8.87 9.08
N HIS A 73 6.72 -10.00 9.55
CA HIS A 73 7.46 -10.99 10.33
C HIS A 73 8.39 -11.86 9.48
N PHE A 74 8.15 -11.94 8.16
CA PHE A 74 9.00 -12.75 7.28
C PHE A 74 10.31 -12.04 6.98
N THR A 75 11.40 -12.79 7.07
CA THR A 75 12.71 -12.41 6.53
C THR A 75 13.01 -13.25 5.28
N LYS A 76 13.99 -12.84 4.49
CA LYS A 76 14.44 -13.62 3.33
C LYS A 76 14.93 -15.00 3.75
N GLU A 77 15.63 -15.06 4.88
CA GLU A 77 16.15 -16.31 5.46
C GLU A 77 15.02 -17.24 5.90
N LEU A 78 13.97 -16.70 6.54
CA LEU A 78 12.81 -17.48 6.94
C LEU A 78 12.06 -18.03 5.72
N LEU A 79 11.87 -17.22 4.68
CA LEU A 79 11.25 -17.66 3.43
C LEU A 79 12.08 -18.78 2.76
N GLN A 80 13.41 -18.69 2.82
CA GLN A 80 14.28 -19.76 2.31
C GLN A 80 14.12 -21.04 3.12
N GLN A 81 14.07 -20.96 4.45
CA GLN A 81 13.85 -22.13 5.31
C GLN A 81 12.49 -22.81 5.02
N VAL A 82 11.46 -22.02 4.71
CA VAL A 82 10.14 -22.56 4.30
C VAL A 82 10.26 -23.35 3.01
N LYS A 83 10.97 -22.82 2.01
CA LYS A 83 11.25 -23.54 0.74
C LYS A 83 12.07 -24.79 0.94
N ASP A 84 13.09 -24.74 1.80
CA ASP A 84 13.97 -25.88 2.09
C ASP A 84 13.22 -27.04 2.77
N LYS A 85 12.07 -26.74 3.40
CA LYS A 85 11.15 -27.75 3.94
C LYS A 85 10.18 -28.34 2.91
N GLY A 86 10.31 -27.97 1.63
CA GLY A 86 9.47 -28.46 0.55
C GLY A 86 8.10 -27.74 0.44
N VAL A 87 7.97 -26.55 1.02
CA VAL A 87 6.75 -25.74 0.89
C VAL A 87 6.90 -24.80 -0.31
N ASP A 88 5.94 -24.85 -1.22
CA ASP A 88 5.88 -23.94 -2.34
C ASP A 88 5.38 -22.55 -1.90
N ILE A 89 5.96 -21.52 -2.48
CA ILE A 89 5.56 -20.12 -2.25
C ILE A 89 4.98 -19.57 -3.54
N ALA A 90 3.73 -19.17 -3.51
CA ALA A 90 3.06 -18.46 -4.59
C ALA A 90 2.95 -16.97 -4.24
N GLU A 91 3.30 -16.12 -5.18
CA GLU A 91 3.22 -14.67 -5.01
C GLU A 91 2.04 -14.12 -5.79
N VAL A 92 1.31 -13.20 -5.16
CA VAL A 92 0.26 -12.40 -5.80
C VAL A 92 0.52 -10.93 -5.51
N THR A 93 0.14 -10.06 -6.44
CA THR A 93 0.20 -8.62 -6.22
C THR A 93 -1.20 -8.09 -5.94
N LEU A 94 -1.39 -7.56 -4.75
CA LEU A 94 -2.62 -6.90 -4.33
C LEU A 94 -2.35 -5.41 -4.14
N HIS A 95 -3.07 -4.57 -4.87
CA HIS A 95 -3.04 -3.13 -4.69
C HIS A 95 -4.16 -2.72 -3.74
N VAL A 96 -3.80 -2.53 -2.48
CA VAL A 96 -4.73 -2.16 -1.41
C VAL A 96 -5.08 -0.69 -1.52
N GLY A 97 -6.35 -0.39 -1.72
CA GLY A 97 -6.87 0.97 -1.87
C GLY A 97 -7.14 1.68 -0.55
N LEU A 98 -7.51 2.96 -0.63
CA LEU A 98 -7.85 3.78 0.54
C LEU A 98 -9.10 3.29 1.28
N GLY A 99 -9.92 2.47 0.64
CA GLY A 99 -11.12 1.86 1.23
C GLY A 99 -10.82 1.05 2.49
N THR A 100 -9.63 0.45 2.59
CA THR A 100 -9.22 -0.34 3.76
C THR A 100 -9.17 0.45 5.07
N PHE A 101 -9.03 1.78 4.99
CA PHE A 101 -8.99 2.66 6.17
C PHE A 101 -10.35 3.26 6.51
N ARG A 102 -11.38 2.98 5.73
CA ARG A 102 -12.72 3.55 5.96
C ARG A 102 -13.44 2.76 7.04
N PRO A 103 -13.91 3.42 8.11
CA PRO A 103 -14.72 2.76 9.12
C PRO A 103 -16.10 2.41 8.57
N VAL A 104 -16.68 1.33 9.07
CA VAL A 104 -18.10 1.02 8.84
C VAL A 104 -18.94 2.10 9.50
N LYS A 105 -19.84 2.73 8.72
CA LYS A 105 -20.70 3.85 9.14
C LYS A 105 -22.18 3.54 9.13
N VAL A 106 -22.53 2.28 8.92
CA VAL A 106 -23.92 1.81 8.85
C VAL A 106 -24.27 1.00 10.08
N ASP A 107 -25.49 1.12 10.55
CA ASP A 107 -25.98 0.37 11.72
C ASP A 107 -26.28 -1.10 11.36
N ASN A 108 -26.76 -1.33 10.14
CA ASN A 108 -27.03 -2.69 9.65
C ASN A 108 -25.88 -3.14 8.72
N VAL A 109 -25.23 -4.24 9.06
CA VAL A 109 -24.11 -4.81 8.31
C VAL A 109 -24.47 -5.10 6.83
N LEU A 110 -25.72 -5.45 6.54
CA LEU A 110 -26.18 -5.72 5.18
C LEU A 110 -26.20 -4.47 4.28
N ASP A 111 -26.21 -3.28 4.88
CA ASP A 111 -26.20 -2.02 4.14
C ASP A 111 -24.76 -1.51 3.88
N HIS A 112 -23.75 -2.25 4.38
CA HIS A 112 -22.36 -1.89 4.18
C HIS A 112 -21.89 -2.26 2.77
N HIS A 113 -21.49 -1.24 1.99
CA HIS A 113 -20.83 -1.45 0.72
C HIS A 113 -19.36 -1.80 0.94
N MET A 114 -19.01 -3.07 0.66
CA MET A 114 -17.63 -3.52 0.68
C MET A 114 -16.82 -2.83 -0.42
N HIS A 115 -15.64 -2.33 -0.06
CA HIS A 115 -14.70 -1.84 -1.07
C HIS A 115 -14.10 -3.01 -1.85
N SER A 116 -13.65 -2.72 -3.06
CA SER A 116 -12.95 -3.69 -3.92
C SER A 116 -11.47 -3.36 -3.97
N GLU A 117 -10.64 -4.39 -4.10
CA GLU A 117 -9.21 -4.28 -4.27
C GLU A 117 -8.78 -4.82 -5.64
N PHE A 118 -7.70 -4.28 -6.16
CA PHE A 118 -7.18 -4.72 -7.45
C PHE A 118 -6.13 -5.82 -7.25
N LEU A 119 -6.44 -7.03 -7.73
CA LEU A 119 -5.55 -8.19 -7.68
C LEU A 119 -4.92 -8.44 -9.06
N HIS A 120 -3.61 -8.51 -9.11
CA HIS A 120 -2.86 -9.00 -10.26
C HIS A 120 -2.28 -10.37 -9.95
N GLY A 121 -2.79 -11.42 -10.63
CA GLY A 121 -2.27 -12.78 -10.51
C GLY A 121 -1.09 -12.98 -11.46
N VAL A 122 -0.09 -13.74 -11.02
CA VAL A 122 0.94 -14.25 -11.92
C VAL A 122 0.29 -15.34 -12.77
N THR A 123 0.13 -15.09 -14.06
CA THR A 123 -0.30 -16.11 -15.04
C THR A 123 0.76 -17.21 -15.09
N GLY A 124 0.54 -18.32 -14.38
CA GLY A 124 1.47 -19.45 -14.42
C GLY A 124 1.31 -20.50 -13.32
N GLY A 125 0.35 -20.40 -12.41
CA GLY A 125 0.27 -21.30 -11.27
C GLY A 125 -1.12 -21.75 -10.84
N CYS A 126 -2.17 -21.39 -11.52
CA CYS A 126 -3.49 -21.93 -11.22
C CYS A 126 -3.63 -23.31 -11.88
N ARG A 127 -3.34 -24.39 -11.15
CA ARG A 127 -3.92 -25.69 -11.50
C ARG A 127 -5.41 -25.58 -11.25
N GLN A 128 -6.19 -25.72 -12.31
CA GLN A 128 -7.61 -26.03 -12.20
C GLN A 128 -7.67 -27.52 -11.83
N ASP A 129 -7.97 -27.81 -10.58
CA ASP A 129 -8.47 -29.11 -10.14
C ASP A 129 -10.01 -29.07 -10.13
#